data_3901d1ff5a61f6390621062fbe6dc513
#
_entry.id   3901d1ff5a61f6390621062fbe6dc513
#
_cell.length_a   1.000
_cell.length_b   1.000
_cell.length_c   1.000
_cell.angle_alpha   90.00
_cell.angle_beta   90.00
_cell.angle_gamma   90.00
#
_symmetry.space_group_name_H-M   'P 1'
#
loop_
_entity.id
_entity.type
_entity.pdbx_description
1 polymer ?
#
loop_
_entity_poly.entity_id
_entity_poly.type
_entity_poly.pdbx_seq_one_letter_code
_entity_poly.pdbx_strand_id
1 'polypeptide(L)'
;DKADVYPSTLSGGQQQRVAIARALAMEPKALLFDEPTSALDPELVGDVLDVMKSLAKEGMTMIVVTHEMGFARDVADRVIFMADGYVVEEGRPDAIFTAPRERRTQTFLSRVLPATA
;
A
#
# COMPACT_ATOMS: atom_id res chain seq x y z
N ASP A 1 -15.80 22.72 -6.95
CA ASP A 1 -15.51 21.56 -6.12
C ASP A 1 -14.87 20.46 -6.97
N LYS A 2 -13.85 19.85 -6.42
CA LYS A 2 -13.13 18.80 -7.15
C LYS A 2 -14.00 17.58 -7.46
N ALA A 3 -15.05 17.36 -6.72
CA ALA A 3 -15.97 16.26 -7.00
C ALA A 3 -16.66 16.40 -8.37
N ASP A 4 -16.78 17.63 -8.84
CA ASP A 4 -17.42 17.91 -10.13
C ASP A 4 -16.44 18.01 -11.30
N VAL A 5 -15.15 17.82 -11.04
CA VAL A 5 -14.11 17.91 -12.06
C VAL A 5 -13.85 16.53 -12.64
N TYR A 6 -13.69 16.47 -13.96
CA TYR A 6 -13.35 15.21 -14.63
C TYR A 6 -11.99 14.71 -14.13
N PRO A 7 -11.86 13.40 -13.85
CA PRO A 7 -10.58 12.86 -13.35
C PRO A 7 -9.37 13.20 -14.21
N SER A 8 -9.55 13.33 -15.52
CA SER A 8 -8.45 13.64 -16.42
C SER A 8 -7.84 15.03 -16.21
N THR A 9 -8.51 15.92 -15.50
CA THR A 9 -8.00 17.26 -15.20
C THR A 9 -7.35 17.36 -13.83
N LEU A 10 -7.32 16.25 -13.08
CA LEU A 10 -6.73 16.20 -11.74
C LEU A 10 -5.33 15.61 -11.79
N SER A 11 -4.50 15.93 -10.81
CA SER A 11 -3.21 15.28 -10.66
C SER A 11 -3.40 13.78 -10.34
N GLY A 12 -2.35 12.98 -10.53
CA GLY A 12 -2.40 11.56 -10.22
C GLY A 12 -2.82 11.28 -8.78
N GLY A 13 -2.27 12.05 -7.82
CA GLY A 13 -2.63 11.90 -6.41
C GLY A 13 -4.07 12.29 -6.14
N GLN A 14 -4.56 13.35 -6.78
CA GLN A 14 -5.94 13.77 -6.64
C GLN A 14 -6.88 12.73 -7.24
N GLN A 15 -6.53 12.17 -8.40
CA GLN A 15 -7.33 11.11 -9.02
C GLN A 15 -7.43 9.89 -8.10
N GLN A 16 -6.33 9.54 -7.46
CA GLN A 16 -6.30 8.39 -6.55
C GLN A 16 -7.18 8.65 -5.32
N ARG A 17 -7.10 9.85 -4.76
CA ARG A 17 -7.95 10.20 -3.61
C ARG A 17 -9.44 10.23 -3.97
N VAL A 18 -9.77 10.68 -5.18
CA VAL A 18 -11.15 10.66 -5.66
C VAL A 18 -11.63 9.21 -5.80
N ALA A 19 -10.79 8.34 -6.34
CA ALA A 19 -11.13 6.92 -6.47
C ALA A 19 -11.39 6.29 -5.10
N ILE A 20 -10.56 6.59 -4.11
CA ILE A 20 -10.75 6.09 -2.74
C ILE A 20 -12.07 6.62 -2.17
N ALA A 21 -12.36 7.90 -2.35
CA ALA A 21 -13.60 8.49 -1.85
C ALA A 21 -14.83 7.84 -2.47
N ARG A 22 -14.79 7.55 -3.78
CA ARG A 22 -15.88 6.87 -4.45
C ARG A 22 -16.08 5.46 -3.92
N ALA A 23 -15.00 4.74 -3.68
CA ALA A 23 -15.08 3.40 -3.10
C ALA A 23 -15.69 3.44 -1.71
N LEU A 24 -15.30 4.41 -0.89
CA LEU A 24 -15.83 4.57 0.46
C LEU A 24 -17.31 4.93 0.47
N ALA A 25 -17.77 5.69 -0.53
CA ALA A 25 -19.18 6.09 -0.62
C ALA A 25 -20.10 4.88 -0.79
N MET A 26 -19.57 3.74 -1.23
CA MET A 26 -20.34 2.50 -1.36
C MET A 26 -20.41 1.72 -0.05
N GLU A 27 -19.81 2.22 1.01
CA GLU A 27 -19.77 1.59 2.34
C GLU A 27 -19.27 0.14 2.29
N PRO A 28 -18.06 -0.09 1.73
CA PRO A 28 -17.56 -1.44 1.55
C PRO A 28 -17.15 -2.07 2.87
N LYS A 29 -17.17 -3.39 2.93
CA LYS A 29 -16.64 -4.12 4.09
C LYS A 29 -15.13 -4.26 4.02
N ALA A 30 -14.56 -4.20 2.82
CA ALA A 30 -13.12 -4.29 2.60
C ALA A 30 -12.74 -3.51 1.34
N LEU A 31 -11.53 -2.99 1.32
CA LEU A 31 -10.97 -2.29 0.16
C LEU A 31 -9.77 -3.05 -0.37
N LEU A 32 -9.65 -3.09 -1.69
CA LEU A 32 -8.50 -3.67 -2.36
C LEU A 32 -7.72 -2.55 -3.06
N PHE A 33 -6.44 -2.42 -2.73
CA PHE A 33 -5.54 -1.49 -3.39
C PHE A 33 -4.48 -2.28 -4.16
N ASP A 34 -4.38 -2.04 -5.46
CA ASP A 34 -3.39 -2.71 -6.30
C ASP A 34 -2.37 -1.68 -6.78
N GLU A 35 -1.24 -1.63 -6.08
CA GLU A 35 -0.14 -0.71 -6.35
C GLU A 35 -0.61 0.75 -6.52
N PRO A 36 -1.27 1.30 -5.49
CA PRO A 36 -1.94 2.60 -5.62
C PRO A 36 -1.00 3.78 -5.88
N THR A 37 0.30 3.60 -5.63
CA THR A 37 1.28 4.68 -5.81
C THR A 37 2.22 4.45 -6.98
N SER A 38 2.10 3.35 -7.71
CA SER A 38 3.10 2.95 -8.71
C SER A 38 3.22 3.93 -9.89
N ALA A 39 2.14 4.62 -10.23
CA ALA A 39 2.13 5.55 -11.36
C ALA A 39 2.22 7.01 -10.93
N LEU A 40 2.47 7.27 -9.64
CA LEU A 40 2.50 8.64 -9.12
C LEU A 40 3.92 9.18 -9.02
N ASP A 41 4.04 10.51 -9.16
CA ASP A 41 5.28 11.18 -8.82
C ASP A 41 5.59 11.00 -7.34
N PRO A 42 6.88 10.91 -6.96
CA PRO A 42 7.24 10.75 -5.55
C PRO A 42 6.61 11.78 -4.62
N GLU A 43 6.37 13.00 -5.11
CA GLU A 43 5.76 14.06 -4.32
C GLU A 43 4.33 13.74 -3.90
N LEU A 44 3.63 12.92 -4.69
CA LEU A 44 2.23 12.61 -4.46
C LEU A 44 2.04 11.30 -3.68
N VAL A 45 3.07 10.48 -3.62
CA VAL A 45 3.00 9.17 -2.96
C VAL A 45 2.63 9.32 -1.49
N GLY A 46 3.27 10.26 -0.79
CA GLY A 46 3.02 10.47 0.62
C GLY A 46 1.57 10.81 0.94
N ASP A 47 0.95 11.65 0.10
CA ASP A 47 -0.44 12.06 0.32
C ASP A 47 -1.39 10.86 0.22
N VAL A 48 -1.18 10.01 -0.76
CA VAL A 48 -2.01 8.82 -0.95
C VAL A 48 -1.81 7.84 0.20
N LEU A 49 -0.56 7.61 0.59
CA LEU A 49 -0.26 6.71 1.71
C LEU A 49 -0.85 7.23 3.02
N ASP A 50 -0.85 8.53 3.23
CA ASP A 50 -1.44 9.12 4.44
C ASP A 50 -2.95 8.87 4.51
N VAL A 51 -3.64 8.97 3.38
CA VAL A 51 -5.07 8.63 3.32
C VAL A 51 -5.28 7.16 3.71
N MET A 52 -4.47 6.27 3.16
CA MET A 52 -4.57 4.85 3.46
C MET A 52 -4.25 4.55 4.93
N LYS A 53 -3.27 5.23 5.50
CA LYS A 53 -2.95 5.08 6.93
C LYS A 53 -4.12 5.51 7.81
N SER A 54 -4.80 6.59 7.44
CA SER A 54 -5.97 7.06 8.16
C SER A 54 -7.08 6.03 8.14
N LEU A 55 -7.32 5.41 6.98
CA LEU A 55 -8.33 4.36 6.86
C LEU A 55 -8.00 3.15 7.73
N ALA A 56 -6.72 2.78 7.78
CA ALA A 56 -6.29 1.67 8.62
C ALA A 56 -6.54 1.95 10.09
N LYS A 57 -6.28 3.18 10.53
CA LYS A 57 -6.53 3.58 11.92
C LYS A 57 -8.01 3.54 12.27
N GLU A 58 -8.87 3.78 11.30
CA GLU A 58 -10.31 3.72 11.51
C GLU A 58 -10.85 2.29 11.52
N GLY A 59 -9.99 1.31 11.32
CA GLY A 59 -10.38 -0.10 11.36
C GLY A 59 -10.86 -0.66 10.04
N MET A 60 -10.66 0.05 8.94
CA MET A 60 -11.05 -0.45 7.62
C MET A 60 -10.22 -1.67 7.24
N THR A 61 -10.89 -2.75 6.84
CA THR A 61 -10.20 -3.93 6.32
C THR A 61 -9.68 -3.62 4.92
N MET A 62 -8.38 -3.83 4.72
CA MET A 62 -7.75 -3.54 3.44
C MET A 62 -6.79 -4.63 3.02
N ILE A 63 -6.76 -4.91 1.73
CA ILE A 63 -5.73 -5.74 1.11
C ILE A 63 -4.95 -4.81 0.19
N VAL A 64 -3.66 -4.68 0.42
CA VAL A 64 -2.83 -3.73 -0.31
C VAL A 64 -1.67 -4.45 -0.99
N VAL A 65 -1.62 -4.37 -2.31
CA VAL A 65 -0.49 -4.85 -3.09
C VAL A 65 0.42 -3.66 -3.35
N THR A 66 1.64 -3.69 -2.83
CA THR A 66 2.50 -2.51 -2.87
C THR A 66 3.98 -2.88 -2.78
N HIS A 67 4.83 -2.00 -3.32
CA HIS A 67 6.27 -2.03 -3.11
C HIS A 67 6.71 -1.00 -2.07
N GLU A 68 5.76 -0.28 -1.48
CA GLU A 68 6.04 0.71 -0.44
C GLU A 68 6.25 0.01 0.90
N MET A 69 7.49 -0.42 1.15
CA MET A 69 7.80 -1.29 2.29
C MET A 69 7.68 -0.57 3.62
N GLY A 70 8.01 0.72 3.67
CA GLY A 70 7.84 1.51 4.90
C GLY A 70 6.38 1.58 5.31
N PHE A 71 5.49 1.80 4.35
CA PHE A 71 4.05 1.81 4.59
C PHE A 71 3.59 0.43 5.09
N ALA A 72 4.00 -0.63 4.41
CA ALA A 72 3.61 -1.98 4.80
C ALA A 72 4.06 -2.30 6.22
N ARG A 73 5.30 -1.95 6.56
CA ARG A 73 5.84 -2.21 7.89
C ARG A 73 5.06 -1.46 8.97
N ASP A 74 4.70 -0.20 8.70
CA ASP A 74 4.07 0.65 9.70
C ASP A 74 2.59 0.36 9.89
N VAL A 75 1.90 -0.13 8.87
CA VAL A 75 0.44 -0.15 8.83
C VAL A 75 -0.13 -1.57 8.81
N ALA A 76 0.54 -2.52 8.19
CA ALA A 76 0.00 -3.86 8.00
C ALA A 76 -0.10 -4.63 9.32
N ASP A 77 -1.17 -5.40 9.45
CA ASP A 77 -1.30 -6.38 10.52
C ASP A 77 -0.66 -7.71 10.10
N ARG A 78 -0.60 -7.93 8.80
CA ARG A 78 -0.04 -9.15 8.22
C ARG A 78 0.57 -8.83 6.87
N VAL A 79 1.73 -9.38 6.62
CA VAL A 79 2.46 -9.18 5.36
C VAL A 79 2.59 -10.51 4.65
N ILE A 80 2.31 -10.52 3.36
CA ILE A 80 2.40 -11.70 2.52
C ILE A 80 3.35 -11.39 1.37
N PHE A 81 4.46 -12.12 1.30
CA PHE A 81 5.39 -11.99 0.20
C PHE A 81 5.06 -13.02 -0.87
N MET A 82 4.83 -12.57 -2.09
CA MET A 82 4.48 -13.42 -3.22
C MET A 82 5.50 -13.32 -4.33
N ALA A 83 5.74 -14.43 -5.00
CA ALA A 83 6.61 -14.49 -6.18
C ALA A 83 6.15 -15.61 -7.09
N ASP A 84 6.20 -15.34 -8.40
CA ASP A 84 5.84 -16.34 -9.43
C ASP A 84 4.45 -16.94 -9.23
N GLY A 85 3.52 -16.16 -8.70
CA GLY A 85 2.14 -16.60 -8.48
C GLY A 85 1.93 -17.42 -7.23
N TYR A 86 2.94 -17.55 -6.37
CA TYR A 86 2.86 -18.32 -5.13
C TYR A 86 3.14 -17.46 -3.92
N VAL A 87 2.54 -17.85 -2.79
CA VAL A 87 2.90 -17.26 -1.50
C VAL A 87 4.23 -17.88 -1.07
N VAL A 88 5.23 -17.02 -0.88
CA VAL A 88 6.57 -17.46 -0.46
C VAL A 88 6.66 -17.47 1.06
N GLU A 89 6.17 -16.40 1.68
CA GLU A 89 6.27 -16.25 3.12
C GLU A 89 5.20 -15.29 3.61
N GLU A 90 4.65 -15.54 4.80
CA GLU A 90 3.72 -14.60 5.41
C GLU A 90 3.94 -14.55 6.92
N GLY A 91 3.56 -13.43 7.52
CA GLY A 91 3.68 -13.26 8.94
C GLY A 91 3.42 -11.83 9.36
N ARG A 92 3.72 -11.54 10.61
CA ARG A 92 3.62 -10.19 11.14
C ARG A 92 4.69 -9.31 10.52
N PRO A 93 4.43 -7.99 10.39
CA PRO A 93 5.42 -7.09 9.78
C PRO A 93 6.79 -7.15 10.46
N ASP A 94 6.84 -7.17 11.77
CA ASP A 94 8.11 -7.21 12.48
C ASP A 94 8.92 -8.46 12.12
N ALA A 95 8.26 -9.61 12.02
CA ALA A 95 8.96 -10.84 11.67
C ALA A 95 9.43 -10.83 10.21
N ILE A 96 8.58 -10.39 9.29
CA ILE A 96 8.92 -10.40 7.85
C ILE A 96 10.04 -9.41 7.54
N PHE A 97 10.00 -8.20 8.12
CA PHE A 97 10.95 -7.15 7.77
C PHE A 97 12.27 -7.24 8.53
N THR A 98 12.31 -7.89 9.68
CA THR A 98 13.54 -7.98 10.47
C THR A 98 14.19 -9.36 10.42
N ALA A 99 13.42 -10.42 10.26
CA ALA A 99 13.92 -11.79 10.30
C ALA A 99 13.17 -12.70 9.33
N PRO A 100 13.18 -12.37 8.03
CA PRO A 100 12.52 -13.23 7.03
C PRO A 100 13.22 -14.57 6.96
N ARG A 101 12.43 -15.64 6.86
CA ARG A 101 12.96 -17.00 6.86
C ARG A 101 13.33 -17.49 5.47
N GLU A 102 12.61 -17.04 4.45
CA GLU A 102 12.83 -17.49 3.07
C GLU A 102 13.89 -16.66 2.37
N ARG A 103 14.78 -17.32 1.64
CA ARG A 103 15.84 -16.63 0.93
C ARG A 103 15.30 -15.60 -0.08
N ARG A 104 14.22 -15.94 -0.78
CA ARG A 104 13.63 -15.01 -1.75
C ARG A 104 13.14 -13.75 -1.09
N THR A 105 12.54 -13.86 0.10
CA THR A 105 12.12 -12.70 0.87
C THR A 105 13.31 -11.87 1.28
N GLN A 106 14.37 -12.51 1.78
CA GLN A 106 15.61 -11.84 2.18
C GLN A 106 16.21 -11.07 1.01
N THR A 107 16.29 -11.69 -0.14
CA THR A 107 16.85 -11.06 -1.34
C THR A 107 16.02 -9.87 -1.78
N PHE A 108 14.70 -10.03 -1.82
CA PHE A 108 13.81 -8.94 -2.21
C PHE A 108 13.96 -7.75 -1.26
N LEU A 109 13.90 -7.99 0.04
CA LEU A 109 13.98 -6.91 1.02
C LEU A 109 15.32 -6.21 1.00
N SER A 110 16.40 -6.93 0.70
CA SER A 110 17.73 -6.31 0.60
C SER A 110 17.81 -5.29 -0.53
N ARG A 111 16.95 -5.43 -1.54
CA ARG A 111 16.92 -4.51 -2.70
C ARG A 111 16.03 -3.31 -2.47
N VAL A 112 14.96 -3.46 -1.67
CA VAL A 112 13.95 -2.41 -1.53
C VAL A 112 14.01 -1.67 -0.20
N LEU A 113 14.72 -2.20 0.80
CA LEU A 113 14.91 -1.53 2.07
C LEU A 113 16.31 -0.95 2.14
N PRO A 114 16.47 0.26 2.73
CA PRO A 114 17.81 0.82 2.93
C PRO A 114 18.65 -0.07 3.83
N ALA A 115 19.93 -0.22 3.49
CA ALA A 115 20.84 -1.07 4.25
C ALA A 115 21.03 -0.59 5.69
N THR A 116 20.81 0.68 5.93
CA THR A 116 20.98 1.30 7.25
C THR A 116 19.71 1.32 8.06
N ALA A 117 18.71 0.68 7.59
CA ALA A 117 17.42 0.68 8.28
C ALA A 117 17.54 0.16 9.71
#